data_0a0fe2cc52d2b099aeb7494dc7f4f9ba
#
_entry.id   0a0fe2cc52d2b099aeb7494dc7f4f9ba
#
_cell.length_a   1.000
_cell.length_b   1.000
_cell.length_c   1.000
_cell.angle_alpha   90.00
_cell.angle_beta   90.00
_cell.angle_gamma   90.00
#
_symmetry.space_group_name_H-M   'P 1'
#
loop_
_entity.id
_entity.type
_entity.pdbx_description
1 polymer ?
#
loop_
_entity_poly.entity_id
_entity_poly.type
_entity_poly.pdbx_seq_one_letter_code
_entity_poly.pdbx_strand_id
1 'polypeptide(L)'
;IGSGLVGSEMCIRDSLDQIEKICKRYNVKLLQCNYETIEIPEKKWNYDSEIIGIDIPVVAVMGIGQNVQKFDLQLYLRSRFIDKGYKVSQIGTKKISGLFGLHPLPDFLFNTQYSDVDKVYAFNRVMKDVSMQEKPDVILLGIPDSLLPLNNKHRFSFGLYAYEIFNAVQPDFVITSLMANNGYNLSLIHI
;
A
#
# COMPACT_ATOMS: atom_id res chain seq x y z
N ILE A 1 10.34 33.92 -11.17
CA ILE A 1 10.60 33.10 -12.37
C ILE A 1 10.04 31.74 -12.12
N GLY A 2 8.73 31.57 -12.36
CA GLY A 2 8.06 30.29 -12.26
C GLY A 2 7.27 30.08 -13.56
N SER A 3 7.80 29.34 -14.51
CA SER A 3 7.11 29.07 -15.77
C SER A 3 7.48 27.73 -16.40
N GLY A 4 7.47 26.66 -15.62
CA GLY A 4 7.79 25.34 -16.14
C GLY A 4 6.73 24.25 -15.99
N LEU A 5 5.73 24.44 -15.12
CA LEU A 5 4.78 23.37 -14.77
C LEU A 5 3.39 23.50 -15.40
N VAL A 6 3.01 24.70 -15.84
CA VAL A 6 1.66 24.95 -16.39
C VAL A 6 1.42 24.26 -17.73
N GLY A 7 2.45 24.08 -18.54
CA GLY A 7 2.34 23.44 -19.86
C GLY A 7 2.12 21.92 -19.79
N SER A 8 2.68 21.23 -18.82
CA SER A 8 2.56 19.77 -18.69
C SER A 8 1.18 19.33 -18.16
N GLU A 9 0.58 20.09 -17.24
CA GLU A 9 -0.77 19.79 -16.74
C GLU A 9 -1.86 20.04 -17.79
N MET A 10 -1.74 21.09 -18.62
CA MET A 10 -2.64 21.30 -19.74
C MET A 10 -2.58 20.17 -20.76
N CYS A 11 -1.39 19.73 -21.15
CA CYS A 11 -1.23 18.60 -22.07
C CYS A 11 -1.83 17.29 -21.54
N ILE A 12 -1.76 17.05 -20.22
CA ILE A 12 -2.35 15.85 -19.60
C ILE A 12 -3.88 15.93 -19.63
N ARG A 13 -4.48 17.07 -19.32
CA ARG A 13 -5.94 17.27 -19.40
C ARG A 13 -6.46 17.12 -20.82
N ASP A 14 -5.83 17.75 -21.80
CA ASP A 14 -6.21 17.61 -23.21
C ASP A 14 -6.14 16.15 -23.68
N SER A 15 -5.16 15.40 -23.21
CA SER A 15 -5.03 13.97 -23.50
C SER A 15 -6.13 13.14 -22.87
N LEU A 16 -6.53 13.44 -21.63
CA LEU A 16 -7.63 12.76 -20.93
C LEU A 16 -8.97 13.00 -21.63
N ASP A 17 -9.27 14.23 -22.04
CA ASP A 17 -10.48 14.58 -22.79
C ASP A 17 -10.56 13.84 -24.13
N GLN A 18 -9.44 13.65 -24.80
CA GLN A 18 -9.38 12.86 -26.03
C GLN A 18 -9.64 11.38 -25.76
N ILE A 19 -9.04 10.82 -24.71
CA ILE A 19 -9.25 9.42 -24.29
C ILE A 19 -10.70 9.21 -23.91
N GLU A 20 -11.32 10.12 -23.16
CA GLU A 20 -12.74 10.02 -22.80
C GLU A 20 -13.65 10.02 -24.04
N LYS A 21 -13.39 10.88 -25.01
CA LYS A 21 -14.15 10.91 -26.28
C LYS A 21 -14.03 9.59 -27.05
N ILE A 22 -12.82 9.01 -27.09
CA ILE A 22 -12.58 7.70 -27.71
C ILE A 22 -13.33 6.61 -26.96
N CYS A 23 -13.22 6.55 -25.63
CA CYS A 23 -13.91 5.57 -24.82
C CYS A 23 -15.45 5.64 -25.00
N LYS A 24 -16.02 6.84 -24.99
CA LYS A 24 -17.46 7.05 -25.27
C LYS A 24 -17.85 6.58 -26.66
N ARG A 25 -17.02 6.87 -27.68
CA ARG A 25 -17.28 6.45 -29.07
C ARG A 25 -17.35 4.92 -29.24
N TYR A 26 -16.52 4.21 -28.51
CA TYR A 26 -16.43 2.75 -28.58
C TYR A 26 -17.18 2.03 -27.46
N ASN A 27 -17.97 2.76 -26.68
CA ASN A 27 -18.71 2.24 -25.52
C ASN A 27 -17.81 1.47 -24.53
N VAL A 28 -16.61 1.97 -24.31
CA VAL A 28 -15.64 1.43 -23.34
C VAL A 28 -15.70 2.28 -22.09
N LYS A 29 -15.77 1.64 -20.92
CA LYS A 29 -15.74 2.33 -19.61
C LYS A 29 -14.33 2.77 -19.30
N LEU A 30 -14.11 4.08 -19.15
CA LEU A 30 -12.88 4.64 -18.63
C LEU A 30 -12.90 4.55 -17.10
N LEU A 31 -11.91 3.87 -16.52
CA LEU A 31 -11.69 3.85 -15.08
C LEU A 31 -10.50 4.75 -14.76
N GLN A 32 -10.76 5.78 -13.98
CA GLN A 32 -9.71 6.66 -13.47
C GLN A 32 -9.39 6.31 -12.02
N CYS A 33 -8.12 6.18 -11.70
CA CYS A 33 -7.68 6.10 -10.32
C CYS A 33 -7.61 7.52 -9.74
N ASN A 34 -8.71 8.02 -9.22
CA ASN A 34 -8.69 9.24 -8.42
C ASN A 34 -8.20 8.84 -7.03
N TYR A 35 -6.97 9.20 -6.72
CA TYR A 35 -6.43 9.04 -5.38
C TYR A 35 -6.90 10.22 -4.55
N GLU A 36 -7.77 9.98 -3.59
CA GLU A 36 -7.96 10.92 -2.51
C GLU A 36 -6.67 10.92 -1.70
N THR A 37 -5.96 12.04 -1.71
CA THR A 37 -4.82 12.26 -0.82
C THR A 37 -5.36 12.32 0.59
N ILE A 38 -5.13 11.25 1.35
CA ILE A 38 -5.39 11.28 2.80
C ILE A 38 -4.27 12.11 3.40
N GLU A 39 -4.55 13.35 3.73
CA GLU A 39 -3.61 14.21 4.46
C GLU A 39 -3.66 13.86 5.95
N ILE A 40 -2.50 13.87 6.57
CA ILE A 40 -2.43 13.80 8.04
C ILE A 40 -2.97 15.14 8.56
N PRO A 41 -3.98 15.14 9.43
CA PRO A 41 -4.48 16.37 10.04
C PRO A 41 -3.33 17.16 10.66
N GLU A 42 -3.29 18.49 10.46
CA GLU A 42 -2.26 19.40 11.06
C GLU A 42 -2.18 19.32 12.59
N LYS A 43 -3.17 18.72 13.21
CA LYS A 43 -3.22 18.51 14.64
C LYS A 43 -2.16 17.49 15.01
N LYS A 44 -1.03 17.94 15.56
CA LYS A 44 -0.01 17.09 16.15
C LYS A 44 -0.68 16.03 17.03
N TRP A 45 -0.39 14.77 16.74
CA TRP A 45 -0.85 13.66 17.56
C TRP A 45 -0.37 13.91 19.00
N ASN A 46 -1.27 13.73 19.95
CA ASN A 46 -0.82 13.69 21.33
C ASN A 46 -0.07 12.37 21.47
N TYR A 47 1.23 12.42 21.71
CA TYR A 47 2.09 11.23 21.85
C TYR A 47 1.68 10.34 23.05
N ASP A 48 0.77 10.81 23.89
CA ASP A 48 0.09 10.02 24.91
C ASP A 48 -1.08 9.19 24.33
N SER A 49 -1.36 9.29 23.03
CA SER A 49 -2.42 8.50 22.39
C SER A 49 -1.94 7.06 22.20
N GLU A 50 -2.75 6.10 22.65
CA GLU A 50 -2.49 4.70 22.42
C GLU A 50 -2.72 4.32 20.95
N ILE A 51 -1.95 3.34 20.45
CA ILE A 51 -2.24 2.63 19.21
C ILE A 51 -3.54 1.84 19.41
N ILE A 52 -4.50 2.05 18.53
CA ILE A 52 -5.81 1.40 18.62
C ILE A 52 -5.68 -0.04 18.12
N GLY A 53 -6.06 -1.00 18.95
CA GLY A 53 -6.11 -2.40 18.58
C GLY A 53 -7.07 -2.66 17.41
N ILE A 54 -6.68 -3.56 16.54
CA ILE A 54 -7.50 -4.04 15.41
C ILE A 54 -7.91 -5.48 15.76
N ASP A 55 -9.20 -5.68 15.97
CA ASP A 55 -9.74 -6.98 16.43
C ASP A 55 -9.92 -8.00 15.29
N ILE A 56 -9.60 -7.61 14.07
CA ILE A 56 -9.73 -8.43 12.87
C ILE A 56 -8.35 -8.95 12.49
N PRO A 57 -8.21 -10.26 12.17
CA PRO A 57 -6.93 -10.82 11.75
C PRO A 57 -6.31 -10.07 10.57
N VAL A 58 -5.05 -9.68 10.72
CA VAL A 58 -4.26 -8.98 9.70
C VAL A 58 -3.19 -9.90 9.16
N VAL A 59 -3.21 -10.14 7.85
CA VAL A 59 -2.20 -10.90 7.13
C VAL A 59 -1.35 -9.95 6.30
N ALA A 60 -0.12 -9.73 6.69
CA ALA A 60 0.82 -8.88 5.97
C ALA A 60 1.54 -9.66 4.87
N VAL A 61 1.66 -9.06 3.69
CA VAL A 61 2.44 -9.59 2.57
C VAL A 61 3.59 -8.65 2.28
N MET A 62 4.81 -9.15 2.45
CA MET A 62 6.04 -8.38 2.29
C MET A 62 7.00 -9.07 1.33
N GLY A 63 8.04 -8.38 0.92
CA GLY A 63 9.09 -8.93 0.06
C GLY A 63 10.48 -8.72 0.65
N ILE A 64 11.33 -9.73 0.61
CA ILE A 64 12.73 -9.58 0.97
C ILE A 64 13.43 -8.66 -0.01
N GLY A 65 13.19 -8.82 -1.30
CA GLY A 65 13.76 -8.01 -2.38
C GLY A 65 12.71 -7.21 -3.15
N GLN A 66 13.18 -6.48 -4.16
CA GLN A 66 12.33 -5.81 -5.14
C GLN A 66 11.77 -6.81 -6.16
N ASN A 67 10.62 -6.48 -6.75
CA ASN A 67 10.01 -7.24 -7.85
C ASN A 67 9.73 -8.73 -7.57
N VAL A 68 9.49 -9.07 -6.31
CA VAL A 68 9.16 -10.43 -5.86
C VAL A 68 7.66 -10.75 -5.94
N GLN A 69 6.93 -10.13 -6.85
CA GLN A 69 5.51 -10.39 -7.15
C GLN A 69 4.56 -10.29 -5.94
N LYS A 70 4.86 -9.40 -4.99
CA LYS A 70 4.03 -9.21 -3.77
C LYS A 70 2.57 -8.91 -4.07
N PHE A 71 2.32 -8.08 -5.09
CA PHE A 71 0.96 -7.69 -5.43
C PHE A 71 0.15 -8.84 -6.03
N ASP A 72 0.78 -9.64 -6.88
CA ASP A 72 0.13 -10.82 -7.48
C ASP A 72 -0.16 -11.87 -6.40
N LEU A 73 0.76 -12.04 -5.44
CA LEU A 73 0.55 -12.90 -4.28
C LEU A 73 -0.63 -12.40 -3.42
N GLN A 74 -0.75 -11.09 -3.20
CA GLN A 74 -1.90 -10.53 -2.49
C GLN A 74 -3.23 -10.83 -3.20
N LEU A 75 -3.30 -10.63 -4.52
CA LEU A 75 -4.50 -10.92 -5.31
C LEU A 75 -4.85 -12.41 -5.26
N TYR A 76 -3.85 -13.28 -5.34
CA TYR A 76 -4.04 -14.72 -5.18
C TYR A 76 -4.61 -15.10 -3.81
N LEU A 77 -4.02 -14.58 -2.74
CA LEU A 77 -4.50 -14.82 -1.37
C LEU A 77 -5.93 -14.33 -1.20
N ARG A 78 -6.22 -13.12 -1.69
CA ARG A 78 -7.58 -12.58 -1.67
C ARG A 78 -8.58 -13.53 -2.32
N SER A 79 -8.28 -13.98 -3.54
CA SER A 79 -9.13 -14.94 -4.25
C SER A 79 -9.37 -16.19 -3.41
N ARG A 80 -8.32 -16.75 -2.80
CA ARG A 80 -8.42 -17.96 -1.99
C ARG A 80 -9.25 -17.78 -0.71
N PHE A 81 -9.18 -16.62 -0.07
CA PHE A 81 -10.05 -16.32 1.07
C PHE A 81 -11.51 -16.15 0.66
N ILE A 82 -11.76 -15.44 -0.45
CA ILE A 82 -13.12 -15.25 -1.00
C ILE A 82 -13.73 -16.59 -1.41
N ASP A 83 -12.97 -17.47 -2.06
CA ASP A 83 -13.42 -18.82 -2.45
C ASP A 83 -13.84 -19.66 -1.24
N LYS A 84 -13.30 -19.37 -0.07
CA LYS A 84 -13.66 -20.00 1.20
C LYS A 84 -14.80 -19.30 1.94
N GLY A 85 -15.38 -18.26 1.36
CA GLY A 85 -16.52 -17.53 1.91
C GLY A 85 -16.15 -16.39 2.87
N TYR A 86 -14.87 -16.03 3.02
CA TYR A 86 -14.45 -14.92 3.88
C TYR A 86 -14.65 -13.57 3.19
N LYS A 87 -15.10 -12.59 3.96
CA LYS A 87 -15.12 -11.19 3.56
C LYS A 87 -13.73 -10.58 3.77
N VAL A 88 -13.11 -10.12 2.69
CA VAL A 88 -11.72 -9.67 2.69
C VAL A 88 -11.63 -8.19 2.37
N SER A 89 -11.06 -7.41 3.27
CA SER A 89 -10.54 -6.08 2.97
C SER A 89 -9.08 -6.18 2.59
N GLN A 90 -8.63 -5.37 1.65
CA GLN A 90 -7.24 -5.42 1.20
C GLN A 90 -6.68 -4.04 0.96
N ILE A 91 -5.49 -3.81 1.52
CA ILE A 91 -4.67 -2.63 1.25
C ILE A 91 -3.50 -3.08 0.37
N GLY A 92 -3.51 -2.62 -0.87
CA GLY A 92 -2.55 -3.06 -1.88
C GLY A 92 -1.28 -2.20 -1.91
N THR A 93 -0.16 -2.80 -2.28
CA THR A 93 1.14 -2.12 -2.39
C THR A 93 1.26 -1.16 -3.56
N LYS A 94 0.35 -1.22 -4.53
CA LYS A 94 0.38 -0.40 -5.75
C LYS A 94 -0.74 0.63 -5.76
N LYS A 95 -0.47 1.80 -6.31
CA LYS A 95 -1.48 2.85 -6.50
C LYS A 95 -2.68 2.36 -7.35
N ILE A 96 -2.43 1.48 -8.33
CA ILE A 96 -3.49 0.89 -9.16
C ILE A 96 -4.45 -0.04 -8.38
N SER A 97 -4.20 -0.30 -7.11
CA SER A 97 -5.05 -1.16 -6.27
C SER A 97 -6.52 -0.73 -6.29
N GLY A 98 -6.79 0.58 -6.38
CA GLY A 98 -8.14 1.11 -6.49
C GLY A 98 -8.92 0.61 -7.72
N LEU A 99 -8.26 0.28 -8.83
CA LEU A 99 -8.92 -0.31 -10.02
C LEU A 99 -9.48 -1.71 -9.76
N PHE A 100 -8.93 -2.41 -8.79
CA PHE A 100 -9.36 -3.74 -8.36
C PHE A 100 -10.36 -3.68 -7.20
N GLY A 101 -10.85 -2.49 -6.83
CA GLY A 101 -11.71 -2.30 -5.66
C GLY A 101 -10.99 -2.55 -4.33
N LEU A 102 -9.69 -2.31 -4.29
CA LEU A 102 -8.84 -2.43 -3.11
C LEU A 102 -8.45 -1.02 -2.63
N HIS A 103 -8.11 -0.89 -1.36
CA HIS A 103 -7.55 0.35 -0.84
C HIS A 103 -6.10 0.50 -1.29
N PRO A 104 -5.70 1.63 -1.88
CA PRO A 104 -4.30 1.94 -2.08
C PRO A 104 -3.65 2.28 -0.73
N LEU A 105 -2.34 2.11 -0.63
CA LEU A 105 -1.59 2.66 0.50
C LEU A 105 -1.70 4.18 0.50
N PRO A 106 -1.95 4.81 1.66
CA PRO A 106 -2.04 6.26 1.77
C PRO A 106 -0.74 6.96 1.36
N ASP A 107 -0.86 8.06 0.63
CA ASP A 107 0.30 8.81 0.11
C ASP A 107 1.17 9.41 1.22
N PHE A 108 0.61 9.71 2.41
CA PHE A 108 1.36 10.26 3.52
C PHE A 108 2.50 9.33 4.00
N LEU A 109 2.37 8.02 3.83
CA LEU A 109 3.45 7.07 4.16
C LEU A 109 4.74 7.35 3.38
N PHE A 110 4.60 7.89 2.16
CA PHE A 110 5.73 8.20 1.28
C PHE A 110 6.16 9.67 1.36
N ASN A 111 5.46 10.49 2.14
CA ASN A 111 5.77 11.90 2.28
C ASN A 111 6.80 12.12 3.39
N THR A 112 7.93 12.74 3.03
CA THR A 112 9.04 13.03 3.95
C THR A 112 8.80 14.23 4.87
N GLN A 113 7.70 14.97 4.68
CA GLN A 113 7.35 16.10 5.54
C GLN A 113 6.76 15.64 6.88
N TYR A 114 6.25 14.43 6.96
CA TYR A 114 5.70 13.85 8.18
C TYR A 114 6.76 13.03 8.92
N SER A 115 6.74 13.09 10.24
CA SER A 115 7.58 12.22 11.06
C SER A 115 7.10 10.77 10.98
N ASP A 116 8.01 9.81 11.21
CA ASP A 116 7.67 8.38 11.21
C ASP A 116 6.59 8.07 12.27
N VAL A 117 6.63 8.77 13.41
CA VAL A 117 5.63 8.63 14.47
C VAL A 117 4.25 9.10 13.99
N ASP A 118 4.16 10.24 13.30
CA ASP A 118 2.88 10.74 12.76
C ASP A 118 2.31 9.76 11.73
N LYS A 119 3.16 9.18 10.88
CA LYS A 119 2.75 8.17 9.91
C LYS A 119 2.21 6.90 10.57
N VAL A 120 2.85 6.44 11.64
CA VAL A 120 2.42 5.27 12.42
C VAL A 120 1.01 5.52 12.98
N TYR A 121 0.77 6.62 13.67
CA TYR A 121 -0.55 6.93 14.21
C TYR A 121 -1.60 7.13 13.14
N ALA A 122 -1.26 7.86 12.05
CA ALA A 122 -2.19 8.08 10.95
C ALA A 122 -2.58 6.76 10.28
N PHE A 123 -1.61 5.88 10.02
CA PHE A 123 -1.89 4.60 9.39
C PHE A 123 -2.71 3.67 10.30
N ASN A 124 -2.46 3.68 11.61
CA ASN A 124 -3.29 2.96 12.57
C ASN A 124 -4.76 3.40 12.49
N ARG A 125 -5.04 4.70 12.36
CA ARG A 125 -6.40 5.22 12.18
C ARG A 125 -7.03 4.74 10.88
N VAL A 126 -6.31 4.82 9.77
CA VAL A 126 -6.80 4.31 8.48
C VAL A 126 -7.19 2.83 8.58
N MET A 127 -6.36 2.02 9.22
CA MET A 127 -6.63 0.60 9.41
C MET A 127 -7.85 0.36 10.30
N LYS A 128 -8.01 1.15 11.36
CA LYS A 128 -9.18 1.07 12.23
C LYS A 128 -10.45 1.47 11.47
N ASP A 129 -10.41 2.53 10.67
CA ASP A 129 -11.55 2.99 9.87
C ASP A 129 -11.98 1.91 8.87
N VAL A 130 -11.04 1.31 8.14
CA VAL A 130 -11.32 0.18 7.23
C VAL A 130 -11.97 -0.98 7.99
N SER A 131 -11.44 -1.35 9.15
CA SER A 131 -11.98 -2.45 9.96
C SER A 131 -13.42 -2.18 10.42
N MET A 132 -13.72 -0.94 10.81
CA MET A 132 -15.04 -0.55 11.31
C MET A 132 -16.07 -0.39 10.21
N GLN A 133 -15.69 0.19 9.07
CA GLN A 133 -16.60 0.47 7.97
C GLN A 133 -16.94 -0.80 7.19
N GLU A 134 -15.94 -1.60 6.88
CA GLU A 134 -16.14 -2.79 6.06
C GLU A 134 -16.47 -4.04 6.87
N LYS A 135 -16.05 -4.12 8.12
CA LYS A 135 -16.23 -5.29 9.00
C LYS A 135 -15.84 -6.59 8.27
N PRO A 136 -14.58 -6.71 7.81
CA PRO A 136 -14.13 -7.91 7.13
C PRO A 136 -13.82 -9.04 8.13
N ASP A 137 -13.73 -10.28 7.63
CA ASP A 137 -13.26 -11.42 8.42
C ASP A 137 -11.73 -11.48 8.47
N VAL A 138 -11.06 -10.86 7.47
CA VAL A 138 -9.61 -10.78 7.38
C VAL A 138 -9.18 -9.54 6.59
N ILE A 139 -8.07 -8.92 7.01
CA ILE A 139 -7.45 -7.81 6.30
C ILE A 139 -6.14 -8.29 5.68
N LEU A 140 -6.00 -8.16 4.35
CA LEU A 140 -4.75 -8.38 3.64
C LEU A 140 -4.00 -7.05 3.51
N LEU A 141 -2.82 -6.98 4.08
CA LEU A 141 -2.01 -5.77 4.12
C LEU A 141 -0.74 -5.94 3.30
N GLY A 142 -0.59 -5.17 2.24
CA GLY A 142 0.62 -5.16 1.43
C GLY A 142 1.67 -4.22 1.98
N ILE A 143 2.88 -4.73 2.20
CA ILE A 143 4.00 -3.92 2.64
C ILE A 143 4.76 -3.42 1.40
N PRO A 144 4.90 -2.09 1.24
CA PRO A 144 5.63 -1.54 0.10
C PRO A 144 7.13 -1.77 0.23
N ASP A 145 7.85 -1.54 -0.88
CA ASP A 145 9.29 -1.66 -0.97
C ASP A 145 9.85 -3.06 -0.58
N SER A 146 11.09 -3.13 -0.18
CA SER A 146 11.79 -4.36 0.21
C SER A 146 12.41 -4.24 1.59
N LEU A 147 12.59 -5.38 2.26
CA LEU A 147 13.28 -5.43 3.55
C LEU A 147 14.78 -5.27 3.41
N LEU A 148 15.34 -5.86 2.35
CA LEU A 148 16.78 -5.81 2.09
C LEU A 148 17.09 -4.82 0.97
N PRO A 149 18.27 -4.19 1.03
CA PRO A 149 18.75 -3.35 -0.06
C PRO A 149 18.96 -4.16 -1.32
N LEU A 150 18.77 -3.55 -2.49
CA LEU A 150 19.00 -4.19 -3.77
C LEU A 150 20.47 -4.61 -3.93
N ASN A 151 21.39 -3.75 -3.51
CA ASN A 151 22.82 -3.98 -3.48
C ASN A 151 23.52 -2.91 -2.64
N ASN A 152 24.85 -2.96 -2.57
CA ASN A 152 25.63 -2.00 -1.78
C ASN A 152 25.55 -0.54 -2.25
N LYS A 153 25.11 -0.29 -3.49
CA LYS A 153 24.97 1.06 -4.06
C LYS A 153 23.55 1.59 -3.96
N HIS A 154 22.54 0.71 -4.10
CA HIS A 154 21.12 1.07 -4.10
C HIS A 154 20.45 0.40 -2.91
N ARG A 155 20.29 1.16 -1.85
CA ARG A 155 19.84 0.62 -0.57
C ARG A 155 18.33 0.78 -0.31
N PHE A 156 17.63 1.65 -1.06
CA PHE A 156 16.20 1.96 -0.86
C PHE A 156 15.84 2.30 0.60
N SER A 157 14.64 1.98 1.01
CA SER A 157 14.11 2.34 2.34
C SER A 157 14.47 1.34 3.46
N PHE A 158 15.18 0.28 3.20
CA PHE A 158 15.63 -0.70 4.21
C PHE A 158 14.55 -1.31 5.09
N GLY A 159 13.38 -1.52 4.57
CA GLY A 159 12.28 -1.99 5.39
C GLY A 159 11.70 -0.93 6.32
N LEU A 160 12.02 0.36 6.13
CA LEU A 160 11.46 1.45 6.93
C LEU A 160 9.94 1.44 6.89
N TYR A 161 9.34 1.26 5.71
CA TYR A 161 7.89 1.17 5.60
C TYR A 161 7.30 -0.05 6.32
N ALA A 162 8.02 -1.18 6.32
CA ALA A 162 7.60 -2.33 7.11
C ALA A 162 7.63 -2.01 8.60
N TYR A 163 8.67 -1.32 9.05
CA TYR A 163 8.80 -0.87 10.43
C TYR A 163 7.66 0.08 10.83
N GLU A 164 7.39 1.13 10.05
CA GLU A 164 6.30 2.09 10.30
C GLU A 164 4.94 1.36 10.36
N ILE A 165 4.65 0.53 9.36
CA ILE A 165 3.38 -0.17 9.24
C ILE A 165 3.19 -1.20 10.36
N PHE A 166 4.23 -1.95 10.73
CA PHE A 166 4.12 -2.95 11.80
C PHE A 166 4.00 -2.33 13.19
N ASN A 167 4.53 -1.12 13.39
CA ASN A 167 4.26 -0.35 14.61
C ASN A 167 2.83 0.23 14.63
N ALA A 168 2.26 0.54 13.48
CA ALA A 168 0.88 0.99 13.37
C ALA A 168 -0.13 -0.15 13.55
N VAL A 169 0.20 -1.33 13.02
CA VAL A 169 -0.67 -2.51 13.00
C VAL A 169 0.20 -3.73 13.27
N GLN A 170 -0.08 -4.43 14.33
CA GLN A 170 0.61 -5.69 14.64
C GLN A 170 -0.05 -6.81 13.81
N PRO A 171 0.56 -7.28 12.71
CA PRO A 171 -0.05 -8.34 11.91
C PRO A 171 -0.01 -9.67 12.66
N ASP A 172 -1.10 -10.44 12.54
CA ASP A 172 -1.16 -11.80 13.12
C ASP A 172 -0.33 -12.80 12.32
N PHE A 173 -0.23 -12.57 11.00
CA PHE A 173 0.55 -13.42 10.11
C PHE A 173 1.34 -12.56 9.12
N VAL A 174 2.57 -13.01 8.82
CA VAL A 174 3.43 -12.38 7.82
C VAL A 174 3.81 -13.40 6.77
N ILE A 175 3.48 -13.10 5.51
CA ILE A 175 3.89 -13.89 4.35
C ILE A 175 4.99 -13.13 3.63
N THR A 176 6.14 -13.75 3.52
CA THR A 176 7.32 -13.15 2.90
C THR A 176 7.57 -13.76 1.53
N SER A 177 7.54 -12.91 0.49
CA SER A 177 7.90 -13.29 -0.86
C SER A 177 9.39 -13.08 -1.11
N LEU A 178 10.02 -14.03 -1.74
CA LEU A 178 11.42 -13.96 -2.13
C LEU A 178 11.58 -14.47 -3.57
N MET A 179 12.60 -14.00 -4.25
CA MET A 179 12.94 -14.48 -5.58
C MET A 179 13.82 -15.72 -5.43
N ALA A 180 13.38 -16.85 -5.99
CA ALA A 180 14.22 -18.02 -6.11
C ALA A 180 15.31 -17.77 -7.17
N ASN A 181 16.50 -17.37 -6.72
CA ASN A 181 17.65 -17.18 -7.59
C ASN A 181 18.83 -17.95 -6.99
N ASN A 182 19.56 -18.68 -7.85
CA ASN A 182 20.71 -19.49 -7.45
C ASN A 182 21.88 -18.70 -6.82
N GLY A 183 21.78 -17.37 -6.76
CA GLY A 183 22.80 -16.49 -6.16
C GLY A 183 22.54 -16.05 -4.73
N TYR A 184 21.37 -16.33 -4.15
CA TYR A 184 21.06 -15.97 -2.78
C TYR A 184 21.10 -17.20 -1.86
N ASN A 185 22.18 -17.37 -1.13
CA ASN A 185 22.21 -18.28 0.02
C ASN A 185 21.44 -17.62 1.18
N LEU A 186 20.11 -17.76 1.17
CA LEU A 186 19.29 -17.42 2.33
C LEU A 186 19.46 -18.53 3.37
N SER A 187 20.33 -18.30 4.33
CA SER A 187 20.36 -19.09 5.55
C SER A 187 19.13 -18.73 6.38
N LEU A 188 18.10 -19.55 6.34
CA LEU A 188 16.98 -19.47 7.28
C LEU A 188 17.49 -19.97 8.62
N ILE A 189 17.92 -19.07 9.48
CA ILE A 189 18.17 -19.40 10.88
C ILE A 189 16.81 -19.49 11.56
N HIS A 190 16.38 -20.70 11.86
CA HIS A 190 15.30 -20.90 12.81
C HIS A 190 15.81 -20.50 14.21
N ILE A 191 15.25 -19.41 14.72
CA ILE A 191 15.38 -19.04 16.12
C ILE A 191 14.26 -19.71 16.89
#